data_1eb6513dc037617b36d97ee527902656
#
_entry.id   1eb6513dc037617b36d97ee527902656
#
_cell.length_a   1.000
_cell.length_b   1.000
_cell.length_c   1.000
_cell.angle_alpha   90.00
_cell.angle_beta   90.00
_cell.angle_gamma   90.00
#
_symmetry.space_group_name_H-M   'P 1'
#
loop_
_entity.id
_entity.type
_entity.pdbx_description
1 polymer ?
#
loop_
_entity_poly.entity_id
_entity_poly.type
_entity_poly.pdbx_seq_one_letter_code
_entity_poly.pdbx_strand_id
1 'polypeptide(L)'
;MGGQMKDLEDDWDELAINKNRRPRKKSKFKNSEHQKDTEFSRYEEKQFIDTLESKSGKYSWMKEKRYKTMFRNIEDKIQGAMGKGPFEWVDRRVFDQVFDRLTLMSLYKLMKNGVIDTLDFPVARGKEAHVFHGTDIDGNPVAVKIFHTSNAVFKNLMQYIEGDPRFTGLRRRHRDLVDIWVRKEQRNLTRLAKWGLRVPKPLGLHKNVLVMDYLGDENSPFPKLREVKVEDPQPVYDELLQFLAVSWQKANLVHGDFSPFNILWNDEDKPVVIDVGQAVIQSHPKAQDFLVRDVTRLVEWGQKNNLDVDLAEAMYDVLNMDLSHVEEVSID
;
A
#
# COMPACT_ATOMS: atom_id res chain seq x y z
N MET A 1 -19.69 16.17 10.94
CA MET A 1 -18.78 17.35 10.95
C MET A 1 -17.61 17.02 10.04
N GLY A 2 -17.62 17.61 8.85
CA GLY A 2 -16.67 17.26 7.80
C GLY A 2 -15.27 17.82 8.08
N GLY A 3 -14.31 16.95 8.23
CA GLY A 3 -12.90 17.27 8.11
C GLY A 3 -12.49 17.13 6.65
N GLN A 4 -12.23 18.24 5.98
CA GLN A 4 -11.71 18.29 4.62
C GLN A 4 -10.38 17.51 4.54
N MET A 5 -10.36 16.44 3.76
CA MET A 5 -9.12 15.88 3.23
C MET A 5 -8.47 16.95 2.36
N LYS A 6 -7.40 17.56 2.84
CA LYS A 6 -6.55 18.44 2.04
C LYS A 6 -5.94 17.62 0.91
N ASP A 7 -6.02 18.20 -0.28
CA ASP A 7 -5.51 17.63 -1.54
C ASP A 7 -4.09 17.09 -1.37
N LEU A 8 -3.94 15.79 -1.62
CA LEU A 8 -2.66 15.06 -1.55
C LEU A 8 -1.69 15.45 -2.69
N GLU A 9 -2.12 16.32 -3.61
CA GLU A 9 -1.28 16.84 -4.69
C GLU A 9 -0.24 17.86 -4.23
N ASP A 10 -0.53 18.63 -3.16
CA ASP A 10 0.38 19.68 -2.66
C ASP A 10 1.66 19.15 -2.00
N ASP A 11 1.66 17.90 -1.51
CA ASP A 11 2.79 17.30 -0.77
C ASP A 11 4.00 16.94 -1.67
N TRP A 12 3.78 16.81 -3.00
CA TRP A 12 4.85 16.51 -3.96
C TRP A 12 5.59 17.74 -4.45
N ASP A 13 4.90 18.88 -4.52
CA ASP A 13 5.51 20.15 -4.87
C ASP A 13 6.50 20.62 -3.80
N GLU A 14 6.29 20.32 -2.52
CA GLU A 14 7.27 20.61 -1.47
C GLU A 14 8.58 19.79 -1.60
N LEU A 15 8.53 18.56 -2.13
CA LEU A 15 9.71 17.73 -2.38
C LEU A 15 10.48 18.12 -3.65
N ALA A 16 9.78 18.70 -4.65
CA ALA A 16 10.36 19.10 -5.93
C ALA A 16 10.96 20.52 -5.93
N ILE A 17 10.47 21.43 -5.08
CA ILE A 17 10.75 22.88 -5.16
C ILE A 17 12.02 23.33 -4.42
N ASN A 18 12.76 22.47 -3.75
CA ASN A 18 13.89 22.90 -2.90
C ASN A 18 15.24 23.04 -3.63
N LYS A 19 15.24 23.52 -4.90
CA LYS A 19 16.50 23.79 -5.61
C LYS A 19 16.92 25.27 -5.70
N ASN A 20 16.03 26.27 -5.42
CA ASN A 20 16.45 27.69 -5.57
C ASN A 20 15.59 28.68 -4.78
N ARG A 21 15.55 28.66 -3.46
CA ARG A 21 15.03 29.80 -2.69
C ARG A 21 15.99 30.26 -1.60
N ARG A 22 16.42 31.54 -1.71
CA ARG A 22 17.10 32.30 -0.65
C ARG A 22 16.11 32.54 0.52
N PRO A 23 16.58 32.55 1.78
CA PRO A 23 15.70 32.65 2.93
C PRO A 23 14.96 33.99 2.99
N ARG A 24 13.64 33.98 3.01
CA ARG A 24 12.81 35.14 3.36
C ARG A 24 12.69 35.24 4.87
N LYS A 25 12.87 36.47 5.39
CA LYS A 25 12.74 36.82 6.80
C LYS A 25 11.34 36.46 7.34
N LYS A 26 11.31 35.74 8.45
CA LYS A 26 10.08 35.37 9.20
C LYS A 26 9.42 36.55 9.81
N SER A 27 8.12 36.79 9.58
CA SER A 27 7.26 37.60 10.41
C SER A 27 6.75 36.80 11.61
N LYS A 28 6.81 37.38 12.80
CA LYS A 28 6.35 36.77 14.04
C LYS A 28 4.82 36.82 14.09
N PHE A 29 4.18 35.63 14.12
CA PHE A 29 2.82 35.49 14.67
C PHE A 29 2.79 34.32 15.66
N LYS A 30 2.24 34.62 16.84
CA LYS A 30 2.07 33.69 17.97
C LYS A 30 0.86 32.79 17.70
N ASN A 31 1.06 31.46 17.63
CA ASN A 31 0.06 30.47 18.02
C ASN A 31 0.79 29.26 18.64
N SER A 32 0.59 29.07 19.95
CA SER A 32 1.61 28.50 20.81
C SER A 32 1.31 27.11 21.38
N GLU A 33 0.53 26.23 20.74
CA GLU A 33 0.42 24.86 21.25
C GLU A 33 0.48 23.79 20.14
N HIS A 34 -0.13 24.01 18.98
CA HIS A 34 -0.04 23.04 17.87
C HIS A 34 1.32 23.03 17.14
N GLN A 35 2.11 24.14 17.23
CA GLN A 35 3.44 24.20 16.60
C GLN A 35 4.52 23.42 17.37
N LYS A 36 4.36 23.27 18.70
CA LYS A 36 5.34 22.51 19.51
C LYS A 36 5.30 21.02 19.24
N ASP A 37 4.12 20.45 19.00
CA ASP A 37 3.99 19.00 18.69
C ASP A 37 4.54 18.64 17.32
N THR A 38 4.41 19.52 16.32
CA THR A 38 4.94 19.29 14.96
C THR A 38 6.44 19.53 14.83
N GLU A 39 7.01 20.54 15.52
CA GLU A 39 8.47 20.76 15.51
C GLU A 39 9.22 19.70 16.32
N PHE A 40 8.65 19.25 17.45
CA PHE A 40 9.20 18.16 18.25
C PHE A 40 9.19 16.83 17.45
N SER A 41 8.12 16.53 16.76
CA SER A 41 8.01 15.35 15.90
C SER A 41 9.03 15.36 14.73
N ARG A 42 9.25 16.49 14.06
CA ARG A 42 10.26 16.62 12.98
C ARG A 42 11.70 16.51 13.47
N TYR A 43 11.99 17.03 14.64
CA TYR A 43 13.32 16.93 15.24
C TYR A 43 13.62 15.51 15.71
N GLU A 44 12.64 14.84 16.30
CA GLU A 44 12.73 13.43 16.68
C GLU A 44 12.86 12.51 15.46
N GLU A 45 12.12 12.76 14.38
CA GLU A 45 12.26 12.04 13.11
C GLU A 45 13.68 12.19 12.53
N LYS A 46 14.26 13.39 12.59
CA LYS A 46 15.61 13.63 12.06
C LYS A 46 16.70 12.96 12.89
N GLN A 47 16.64 13.08 14.23
CA GLN A 47 17.57 12.35 15.12
C GLN A 47 17.41 10.84 15.01
N PHE A 48 16.20 10.38 14.74
CA PHE A 48 15.87 9.00 14.51
C PHE A 48 16.54 8.47 13.24
N ILE A 49 16.48 9.21 12.16
CA ILE A 49 17.12 8.90 10.88
C ILE A 49 18.64 8.83 11.04
N ASP A 50 19.24 9.76 11.75
CA ASP A 50 20.70 9.82 11.99
C ASP A 50 21.20 8.67 12.90
N THR A 51 20.37 8.19 13.84
CA THR A 51 20.74 7.09 14.77
C THR A 51 20.62 5.70 14.11
N LEU A 52 19.78 5.53 13.10
CA LEU A 52 19.68 4.27 12.33
C LEU A 52 20.93 4.02 11.46
N GLU A 53 21.72 5.04 11.18
CA GLU A 53 22.98 4.92 10.44
C GLU A 53 24.14 4.45 11.32
N SER A 54 24.03 4.52 12.65
CA SER A 54 25.02 4.00 13.57
C SER A 54 24.84 2.50 13.80
N LYS A 55 25.87 1.72 13.51
CA LYS A 55 25.92 0.24 13.56
C LYS A 55 25.83 -0.38 14.97
N SER A 56 25.38 0.34 16.01
CA SER A 56 25.38 -0.17 17.37
C SER A 56 24.02 -0.73 17.78
N GLY A 57 23.99 -2.03 18.06
CA GLY A 57 22.97 -2.78 18.82
C GLY A 57 21.51 -2.59 18.38
N LYS A 58 21.02 -3.51 17.57
CA LYS A 58 19.69 -3.49 16.91
C LYS A 58 18.49 -3.11 17.81
N TYR A 59 18.63 -3.22 19.14
CA TYR A 59 17.57 -2.93 20.12
C TYR A 59 18.00 -2.06 21.32
N SER A 60 19.22 -1.50 21.31
CA SER A 60 19.71 -0.64 22.41
C SER A 60 18.82 0.59 22.64
N TRP A 61 18.19 1.10 21.57
CA TRP A 61 17.26 2.21 21.60
C TRP A 61 15.99 1.96 22.43
N MET A 62 15.53 0.72 22.52
CA MET A 62 14.36 0.35 23.35
C MET A 62 14.60 0.62 24.85
N LYS A 63 15.86 0.69 25.28
CA LYS A 63 16.26 1.00 26.66
C LYS A 63 16.19 2.49 26.98
N GLU A 64 16.13 3.35 25.96
CA GLU A 64 16.00 4.80 26.17
C GLU A 64 14.62 5.12 26.79
N LYS A 65 14.60 5.97 27.82
CA LYS A 65 13.40 6.28 28.63
C LYS A 65 12.18 6.70 27.78
N ARG A 66 12.41 7.51 26.74
CA ARG A 66 11.36 8.00 25.80
C ARG A 66 10.70 6.89 24.99
N TYR A 67 11.47 5.89 24.52
CA TYR A 67 10.93 4.78 23.73
C TYR A 67 10.34 3.66 24.61
N LYS A 68 10.84 3.50 25.82
CA LYS A 68 10.32 2.50 26.78
C LYS A 68 8.83 2.72 27.07
N THR A 69 8.41 3.97 27.24
CA THR A 69 6.99 4.31 27.47
C THR A 69 6.15 4.07 26.22
N MET A 70 6.64 4.50 25.05
CA MET A 70 5.99 4.28 23.76
C MET A 70 5.82 2.78 23.47
N PHE A 71 6.89 2.00 23.64
CA PHE A 71 6.86 0.56 23.38
C PHE A 71 5.88 -0.15 24.31
N ARG A 72 5.87 0.20 25.60
CA ARG A 72 4.89 -0.34 26.54
C ARG A 72 3.44 -0.09 26.12
N ASN A 73 3.15 1.06 25.53
CA ASN A 73 1.80 1.41 25.08
C ASN A 73 1.31 0.62 23.87
N ILE A 74 2.23 0.07 23.05
CA ILE A 74 1.87 -0.71 21.87
C ILE A 74 2.14 -2.21 22.02
N GLU A 75 2.94 -2.62 23.01
CA GLU A 75 3.35 -4.02 23.19
C GLU A 75 2.15 -4.95 23.32
N ASP A 76 1.17 -4.60 24.17
CA ASP A 76 -0.04 -5.41 24.35
C ASP A 76 -0.90 -5.47 23.08
N LYS A 77 -0.92 -4.40 22.31
CA LYS A 77 -1.72 -4.26 21.08
C LYS A 77 -1.14 -5.00 19.87
N ILE A 78 0.14 -5.34 19.90
CA ILE A 78 0.82 -6.09 18.83
C ILE A 78 1.20 -7.50 19.21
N GLN A 79 0.76 -7.99 20.38
CA GLN A 79 1.13 -9.32 20.90
C GLN A 79 0.79 -10.45 19.94
N GLY A 80 -0.36 -10.40 19.29
CA GLY A 80 -0.78 -11.40 18.31
C GLY A 80 0.18 -11.48 17.12
N ALA A 81 0.60 -10.34 16.60
CA ALA A 81 1.60 -10.26 15.53
C ALA A 81 2.99 -10.71 15.96
N MET A 82 3.30 -10.66 17.27
CA MET A 82 4.56 -11.12 17.85
C MET A 82 4.63 -12.64 18.10
N GLY A 83 3.57 -13.38 17.79
CA GLY A 83 3.54 -14.84 17.97
C GLY A 83 3.23 -15.29 19.39
N LYS A 84 2.64 -14.46 20.24
CA LYS A 84 2.12 -14.82 21.56
C LYS A 84 0.64 -15.25 21.53
N GLY A 85 0.12 -15.59 20.35
CA GLY A 85 -1.25 -16.05 20.13
C GLY A 85 -1.31 -17.50 19.61
N PRO A 86 -2.50 -17.98 19.21
CA PRO A 86 -2.70 -19.33 18.68
C PRO A 86 -1.91 -19.63 17.38
N PHE A 87 -1.27 -18.62 16.82
CA PHE A 87 -0.43 -18.71 15.64
C PHE A 87 1.05 -18.60 16.04
N GLU A 88 1.72 -19.69 16.38
CA GLU A 88 3.17 -19.79 16.66
C GLU A 88 4.08 -19.46 15.46
N TRP A 89 3.66 -18.54 14.62
CA TRP A 89 4.17 -18.35 13.27
C TRP A 89 5.38 -17.45 13.15
N VAL A 90 5.63 -16.61 14.13
CA VAL A 90 6.67 -15.61 13.97
C VAL A 90 7.97 -16.16 14.55
N ASP A 91 8.73 -16.85 13.70
CA ASP A 91 10.16 -17.04 13.96
C ASP A 91 10.74 -15.68 14.38
N ARG A 92 11.44 -15.63 15.49
CA ARG A 92 12.10 -14.44 16.05
C ARG A 92 12.90 -13.66 15.00
N ARG A 93 13.41 -14.36 13.97
CA ARG A 93 14.10 -13.75 12.83
C ARG A 93 13.19 -12.92 11.94
N VAL A 94 11.93 -13.32 11.76
CA VAL A 94 10.94 -12.59 10.96
C VAL A 94 10.48 -11.36 11.72
N PHE A 95 10.25 -11.50 13.04
CA PHE A 95 9.97 -10.36 13.91
C PHE A 95 11.07 -9.30 13.81
N ASP A 96 12.33 -9.71 13.90
CA ASP A 96 13.49 -8.83 13.81
C ASP A 96 13.65 -8.13 12.45
N GLN A 97 13.09 -8.68 11.39
CA GLN A 97 13.12 -8.11 10.05
C GLN A 97 11.98 -7.15 9.78
N VAL A 98 10.80 -7.41 10.34
CA VAL A 98 9.57 -6.65 10.10
C VAL A 98 9.43 -5.49 11.07
N PHE A 99 9.64 -5.75 12.39
CA PHE A 99 9.42 -4.77 13.45
C PHE A 99 10.70 -4.03 13.82
N ASP A 100 11.33 -3.41 12.82
CA ASP A 100 12.41 -2.48 13.08
C ASP A 100 11.87 -1.20 13.77
N ARG A 101 12.80 -0.31 14.15
CA ARG A 101 12.44 0.92 14.84
C ARG A 101 11.50 1.81 14.02
N LEU A 102 11.69 1.90 12.69
CA LEU A 102 10.85 2.70 11.81
C LEU A 102 9.42 2.18 11.81
N THR A 103 9.26 0.88 11.67
CA THR A 103 7.96 0.20 11.69
C THR A 103 7.24 0.40 13.01
N LEU A 104 7.91 0.20 14.16
CA LEU A 104 7.31 0.38 15.47
C LEU A 104 6.87 1.82 15.73
N MET A 105 7.65 2.81 15.28
CA MET A 105 7.26 4.23 15.34
C MET A 105 6.07 4.53 14.44
N SER A 106 6.02 3.92 13.26
CA SER A 106 4.91 4.08 12.31
C SER A 106 3.62 3.50 12.87
N LEU A 107 3.68 2.30 13.43
CA LEU A 107 2.54 1.66 14.10
C LEU A 107 2.04 2.51 15.28
N TYR A 108 2.96 2.97 16.14
CA TYR A 108 2.59 3.85 17.26
C TYR A 108 1.84 5.11 16.78
N LYS A 109 2.31 5.76 15.71
CA LYS A 109 1.64 6.95 15.17
C LYS A 109 0.26 6.64 14.60
N LEU A 110 0.12 5.54 13.86
CA LEU A 110 -1.16 5.09 13.33
C LEU A 110 -2.13 4.69 14.44
N MET A 111 -1.66 4.03 15.50
CA MET A 111 -2.46 3.70 16.69
C MET A 111 -2.89 4.94 17.46
N LYS A 112 -1.97 5.92 17.64
CA LYS A 112 -2.30 7.20 18.29
C LYS A 112 -3.37 7.99 17.53
N ASN A 113 -3.42 7.84 16.22
CA ASN A 113 -4.42 8.50 15.36
C ASN A 113 -5.71 7.68 15.19
N GLY A 114 -5.83 6.51 15.83
CA GLY A 114 -7.02 5.65 15.78
C GLY A 114 -7.19 4.87 14.47
N VAL A 115 -6.21 4.91 13.57
CA VAL A 115 -6.25 4.17 12.30
C VAL A 115 -6.05 2.67 12.52
N ILE A 116 -5.29 2.31 13.55
CA ILE A 116 -5.09 0.94 14.03
C ILE A 116 -5.31 0.94 15.53
N ASP A 117 -6.00 -0.06 16.08
CA ASP A 117 -6.02 -0.33 17.50
C ASP A 117 -5.19 -1.58 17.84
N THR A 118 -5.40 -2.70 17.16
CA THR A 118 -4.63 -3.93 17.37
C THR A 118 -3.91 -4.39 16.11
N LEU A 119 -2.88 -5.22 16.30
CA LEU A 119 -2.21 -5.96 15.25
C LEU A 119 -2.16 -7.43 15.67
N ASP A 120 -2.96 -8.29 14.99
CA ASP A 120 -3.33 -9.59 15.56
C ASP A 120 -2.49 -10.74 15.00
N PHE A 121 -2.59 -11.05 13.70
CA PHE A 121 -1.89 -12.19 13.11
C PHE A 121 -1.41 -11.87 11.66
N PRO A 122 -0.39 -12.58 11.17
CA PRO A 122 0.07 -12.41 9.79
C PRO A 122 -0.92 -13.06 8.81
N VAL A 123 -1.33 -12.28 7.80
CA VAL A 123 -2.22 -12.68 6.70
C VAL A 123 -1.40 -13.20 5.51
N ALA A 124 -0.33 -12.47 5.17
CA ALA A 124 0.52 -12.82 4.03
C ALA A 124 1.97 -12.41 4.26
N ARG A 125 2.89 -13.21 3.71
CA ARG A 125 4.33 -12.92 3.68
C ARG A 125 4.78 -12.78 2.24
N GLY A 126 5.15 -11.56 1.86
CA GLY A 126 5.71 -11.26 0.55
C GLY A 126 7.20 -10.92 0.62
N LYS A 127 7.84 -10.87 -0.54
CA LYS A 127 9.23 -10.42 -0.67
C LYS A 127 9.38 -8.91 -0.39
N GLU A 128 8.33 -8.14 -0.62
CA GLU A 128 8.31 -6.67 -0.52
C GLU A 128 7.73 -6.19 0.79
N ALA A 129 6.72 -6.90 1.30
CA ALA A 129 5.97 -6.53 2.49
C ALA A 129 5.38 -7.75 3.21
N HIS A 130 5.05 -7.58 4.48
CA HIS A 130 4.19 -8.48 5.24
C HIS A 130 2.84 -7.81 5.48
N VAL A 131 1.77 -8.57 5.38
CA VAL A 131 0.41 -8.12 5.67
C VAL A 131 -0.06 -8.78 6.94
N PHE A 132 -0.60 -7.97 7.86
CA PHE A 132 -1.18 -8.41 9.11
C PHE A 132 -2.66 -8.06 9.16
N HIS A 133 -3.43 -8.89 9.84
CA HIS A 133 -4.76 -8.53 10.34
C HIS A 133 -4.60 -7.62 11.54
N GLY A 134 -5.52 -6.69 11.72
CA GLY A 134 -5.65 -5.85 12.89
C GLY A 134 -7.06 -5.26 12.95
N THR A 135 -7.31 -4.42 13.95
CA THR A 135 -8.56 -3.66 14.07
C THR A 135 -8.27 -2.17 14.12
N ASP A 136 -9.22 -1.35 13.69
CA ASP A 136 -9.22 0.09 13.96
C ASP A 136 -9.79 0.41 15.35
N ILE A 137 -9.88 1.70 15.70
CA ILE A 137 -10.39 2.15 17.00
C ILE A 137 -11.87 1.81 17.22
N ASP A 138 -12.63 1.61 16.13
CA ASP A 138 -14.06 1.26 16.16
C ASP A 138 -14.28 -0.25 16.15
N GLY A 139 -13.21 -1.05 16.11
CA GLY A 139 -13.23 -2.51 16.08
C GLY A 139 -13.43 -3.11 14.69
N ASN A 140 -13.39 -2.31 13.62
CA ASN A 140 -13.48 -2.83 12.26
C ASN A 140 -12.17 -3.51 11.85
N PRO A 141 -12.23 -4.64 11.11
CA PRO A 141 -11.04 -5.32 10.64
C PRO A 141 -10.29 -4.51 9.60
N VAL A 142 -8.95 -4.46 9.74
CA VAL A 142 -8.06 -3.75 8.80
C VAL A 142 -6.89 -4.65 8.41
N ALA A 143 -6.40 -4.46 7.17
CA ALA A 143 -5.16 -5.04 6.70
C ALA A 143 -4.02 -4.03 6.87
N VAL A 144 -2.98 -4.43 7.59
CA VAL A 144 -1.79 -3.61 7.86
C VAL A 144 -0.63 -4.15 7.05
N LYS A 145 -0.31 -3.50 5.93
CA LYS A 145 0.79 -3.87 5.03
C LYS A 145 2.06 -3.14 5.46
N ILE A 146 3.05 -3.90 5.94
CA ILE A 146 4.34 -3.41 6.43
C ILE A 146 5.41 -3.74 5.40
N PHE A 147 5.96 -2.72 4.75
CA PHE A 147 6.99 -2.86 3.73
C PHE A 147 8.37 -3.02 4.35
N HIS A 148 9.16 -3.92 3.76
CA HIS A 148 10.54 -4.12 4.19
C HIS A 148 11.39 -2.86 3.95
N THR A 149 12.25 -2.54 4.92
CA THR A 149 13.14 -1.39 4.85
C THR A 149 14.54 -1.76 4.32
N SER A 150 14.78 -3.03 3.92
CA SER A 150 16.07 -3.52 3.47
C SER A 150 16.35 -3.29 1.98
N ASN A 151 17.61 -3.00 1.63
CA ASN A 151 18.06 -2.63 0.28
C ASN A 151 17.83 -3.69 -0.82
N ALA A 152 17.77 -4.98 -0.44
CA ALA A 152 17.75 -6.06 -1.43
C ALA A 152 16.46 -6.13 -2.24
N VAL A 153 15.36 -5.69 -1.67
CA VAL A 153 14.01 -5.79 -2.24
C VAL A 153 13.80 -4.78 -3.38
N PHE A 154 14.38 -3.58 -3.26
CA PHE A 154 14.03 -2.45 -4.13
C PHE A 154 14.73 -2.40 -5.49
N LYS A 155 15.78 -3.19 -5.73
CA LYS A 155 16.47 -3.18 -7.02
C LYS A 155 15.55 -3.55 -8.20
N ASN A 156 14.66 -4.51 -7.99
CA ASN A 156 13.73 -4.97 -9.02
C ASN A 156 12.51 -4.05 -9.18
N LEU A 157 12.23 -3.20 -8.19
CA LEU A 157 11.09 -2.29 -8.19
C LEU A 157 11.37 -0.97 -8.93
N MET A 158 12.64 -0.65 -9.15
CA MET A 158 13.04 0.57 -9.85
C MET A 158 12.43 0.69 -11.26
N GLN A 159 12.22 -0.41 -11.96
CA GLN A 159 11.58 -0.40 -13.29
C GLN A 159 10.14 0.13 -13.32
N TYR A 160 9.45 0.15 -12.17
CA TYR A 160 8.08 0.69 -12.00
C TYR A 160 8.07 2.14 -11.48
N ILE A 161 9.24 2.69 -11.18
CA ILE A 161 9.46 4.06 -10.71
C ILE A 161 10.18 4.87 -11.79
N GLU A 162 11.20 4.26 -12.45
CA GLU A 162 11.98 4.92 -13.50
C GLU A 162 11.13 5.14 -14.75
N GLY A 163 11.03 6.40 -15.17
CA GLY A 163 10.19 6.81 -16.30
C GLY A 163 8.75 7.19 -15.92
N ASP A 164 8.35 7.02 -14.67
CA ASP A 164 7.07 7.54 -14.18
C ASP A 164 7.25 9.04 -13.85
N PRO A 165 6.56 9.95 -14.55
CA PRO A 165 6.70 11.41 -14.37
C PRO A 165 6.30 11.86 -12.95
N ARG A 166 5.50 11.09 -12.22
CA ARG A 166 5.13 11.36 -10.83
C ARG A 166 6.34 11.31 -9.88
N PHE A 167 7.46 10.70 -10.30
CA PHE A 167 8.66 10.46 -9.48
C PHE A 167 9.93 11.09 -10.05
N THR A 168 9.80 12.04 -10.99
CA THR A 168 10.94 12.77 -11.56
C THR A 168 11.61 13.68 -10.52
N GLY A 169 12.93 13.64 -10.44
CA GLY A 169 13.72 14.52 -9.56
C GLY A 169 13.93 14.02 -8.13
N LEU A 170 13.43 12.85 -7.76
CA LEU A 170 13.63 12.26 -6.44
C LEU A 170 15.09 11.85 -6.21
N ARG A 171 15.65 12.21 -5.05
CA ARG A 171 16.96 11.73 -4.63
C ARG A 171 16.87 10.23 -4.32
N ARG A 172 17.77 9.43 -4.92
CA ARG A 172 17.83 7.95 -4.78
C ARG A 172 18.34 7.51 -3.38
N ARG A 173 17.82 8.09 -2.29
CA ARG A 173 18.09 7.53 -0.97
C ARG A 173 17.14 6.37 -0.75
N HIS A 174 17.65 5.25 -0.30
CA HIS A 174 16.88 4.00 -0.14
C HIS A 174 15.60 4.15 0.70
N ARG A 175 15.62 4.94 1.77
CA ARG A 175 14.45 5.19 2.63
C ARG A 175 13.39 6.02 1.94
N ASP A 176 13.82 6.94 1.09
CA ASP A 176 12.91 7.74 0.26
C ASP A 176 12.18 6.82 -0.75
N LEU A 177 12.84 5.73 -1.21
CA LEU A 177 12.23 4.75 -2.11
C LEU A 177 11.13 3.94 -1.44
N VAL A 178 11.27 3.53 -0.18
CA VAL A 178 10.21 2.82 0.54
C VAL A 178 8.98 3.72 0.71
N ASP A 179 9.17 4.94 1.19
CA ASP A 179 8.09 5.92 1.38
C ASP A 179 7.38 6.23 0.05
N ILE A 180 8.14 6.41 -1.03
CA ILE A 180 7.61 6.59 -2.40
C ILE A 180 6.78 5.38 -2.82
N TRP A 181 7.28 4.16 -2.60
CA TRP A 181 6.59 2.93 -2.99
C TRP A 181 5.26 2.77 -2.26
N VAL A 182 5.24 2.99 -0.96
CA VAL A 182 4.03 2.90 -0.14
C VAL A 182 2.99 3.94 -0.56
N ARG A 183 3.41 5.20 -0.79
CA ARG A 183 2.55 6.27 -1.30
C ARG A 183 2.05 5.98 -2.73
N LYS A 184 2.88 5.36 -3.57
CA LYS A 184 2.49 4.94 -4.91
C LYS A 184 1.35 3.92 -4.84
N GLU A 185 1.46 2.90 -3.99
CA GLU A 185 0.42 1.90 -3.81
C GLU A 185 -0.88 2.53 -3.27
N GLN A 186 -0.80 3.36 -2.24
CA GLN A 186 -1.96 4.08 -1.71
C GLN A 186 -2.67 4.89 -2.80
N ARG A 187 -1.93 5.67 -3.59
CA ARG A 187 -2.49 6.50 -4.67
C ARG A 187 -3.12 5.66 -5.78
N ASN A 188 -2.50 4.54 -6.12
CA ASN A 188 -3.05 3.63 -7.12
C ASN A 188 -4.37 3.02 -6.63
N LEU A 189 -4.44 2.55 -5.36
CA LEU A 189 -5.68 2.06 -4.74
C LEU A 189 -6.77 3.14 -4.77
N THR A 190 -6.46 4.34 -4.27
CA THR A 190 -7.41 5.47 -4.28
C THR A 190 -7.90 5.77 -5.70
N ARG A 191 -6.99 5.77 -6.69
CA ARG A 191 -7.35 6.06 -8.08
C ARG A 191 -8.27 5.01 -8.68
N LEU A 192 -8.02 3.72 -8.43
CA LEU A 192 -8.88 2.63 -8.90
C LEU A 192 -10.24 2.65 -8.20
N ALA A 193 -10.26 2.84 -6.88
CA ALA A 193 -11.50 2.93 -6.11
C ALA A 193 -12.40 4.08 -6.56
N LYS A 194 -11.85 5.23 -6.98
CA LYS A 194 -12.60 6.36 -7.57
C LYS A 194 -13.42 5.98 -8.80
N TRP A 195 -12.99 4.99 -9.55
CA TRP A 195 -13.72 4.48 -10.72
C TRP A 195 -14.60 3.26 -10.39
N GLY A 196 -14.90 3.05 -9.11
CA GLY A 196 -15.77 1.95 -8.66
C GLY A 196 -15.15 0.56 -8.80
N LEU A 197 -13.85 0.47 -9.09
CA LEU A 197 -13.15 -0.80 -9.20
C LEU A 197 -12.98 -1.45 -7.83
N ARG A 198 -13.21 -2.77 -7.75
CA ARG A 198 -13.07 -3.52 -6.50
C ARG A 198 -11.60 -3.73 -6.16
N VAL A 199 -11.14 -2.89 -5.25
CA VAL A 199 -9.81 -2.91 -4.63
C VAL A 199 -9.94 -2.57 -3.15
N PRO A 200 -9.00 -2.97 -2.26
CA PRO A 200 -9.02 -2.52 -0.87
C PRO A 200 -8.94 -1.00 -0.78
N LYS A 201 -9.82 -0.36 0.01
CA LYS A 201 -9.72 1.09 0.24
C LYS A 201 -8.55 1.37 1.19
N PRO A 202 -7.66 2.34 0.88
CA PRO A 202 -6.64 2.77 1.81
C PRO A 202 -7.25 3.63 2.93
N LEU A 203 -6.98 3.24 4.19
CA LEU A 203 -7.51 3.89 5.40
C LEU A 203 -6.48 4.79 6.07
N GLY A 204 -5.20 4.49 5.90
CA GLY A 204 -4.13 5.28 6.49
C GLY A 204 -2.74 4.88 6.01
N LEU A 205 -1.80 5.79 6.20
CA LEU A 205 -0.42 5.62 5.76
C LEU A 205 0.53 6.32 6.74
N HIS A 206 1.62 5.66 7.09
CA HIS A 206 2.77 6.30 7.71
C HIS A 206 4.06 5.56 7.35
N LYS A 207 5.01 6.26 6.72
CA LYS A 207 6.31 5.74 6.27
C LYS A 207 6.19 4.42 5.49
N ASN A 208 6.63 3.30 6.09
CA ASN A 208 6.61 1.97 5.49
C ASN A 208 5.35 1.14 5.85
N VAL A 209 4.31 1.76 6.40
CA VAL A 209 3.08 1.07 6.81
C VAL A 209 1.89 1.66 6.07
N LEU A 210 1.15 0.83 5.34
CA LEU A 210 -0.11 1.12 4.69
C LEU A 210 -1.24 0.34 5.38
N VAL A 211 -2.30 1.04 5.76
CA VAL A 211 -3.52 0.45 6.32
C VAL A 211 -4.63 0.54 5.29
N MET A 212 -5.36 -0.53 5.09
CA MET A 212 -6.44 -0.64 4.10
C MET A 212 -7.49 -1.63 4.57
N ASP A 213 -8.62 -1.72 3.86
CA ASP A 213 -9.66 -2.70 4.14
C ASP A 213 -9.07 -4.10 4.25
N TYR A 214 -9.53 -4.84 5.25
CA TYR A 214 -9.27 -6.27 5.35
C TYR A 214 -10.30 -7.04 4.52
N LEU A 215 -9.83 -7.97 3.72
CA LEU A 215 -10.64 -8.81 2.85
C LEU A 215 -10.56 -10.25 3.35
N GLY A 216 -11.52 -10.65 4.17
CA GLY A 216 -11.54 -11.95 4.82
C GLY A 216 -12.63 -12.05 5.89
N ASP A 217 -12.67 -13.19 6.56
CA ASP A 217 -13.45 -13.41 7.76
C ASP A 217 -12.62 -13.14 9.04
N GLU A 218 -13.18 -13.42 10.22
CA GLU A 218 -12.50 -13.22 11.52
C GLU A 218 -11.21 -14.03 11.69
N ASN A 219 -11.03 -15.10 10.93
CA ASN A 219 -9.97 -16.08 11.14
C ASN A 219 -8.96 -16.14 9.98
N SER A 220 -9.39 -15.76 8.77
CA SER A 220 -8.57 -15.92 7.56
C SER A 220 -8.90 -14.92 6.47
N PRO A 221 -7.91 -14.54 5.64
CA PRO A 221 -8.18 -13.77 4.44
C PRO A 221 -9.00 -14.60 3.44
N PHE A 222 -9.76 -13.92 2.58
CA PHE A 222 -10.39 -14.57 1.44
C PHE A 222 -9.36 -15.31 0.58
N PRO A 223 -9.72 -16.48 0.01
CA PRO A 223 -8.81 -17.24 -0.83
C PRO A 223 -8.44 -16.46 -2.09
N LYS A 224 -7.30 -16.76 -2.65
CA LYS A 224 -6.91 -16.23 -3.97
C LYS A 224 -7.70 -16.94 -5.07
N LEU A 225 -8.00 -16.23 -6.15
CA LEU A 225 -8.70 -16.78 -7.31
C LEU A 225 -8.02 -18.06 -7.86
N ARG A 226 -6.69 -18.15 -7.76
CA ARG A 226 -5.93 -19.36 -8.13
C ARG A 226 -6.25 -20.60 -7.28
N GLU A 227 -6.78 -20.41 -6.10
CA GLU A 227 -7.04 -21.45 -5.08
C GLU A 227 -8.50 -21.91 -5.10
N VAL A 228 -9.33 -21.21 -5.86
CA VAL A 228 -10.77 -21.46 -5.97
C VAL A 228 -11.07 -22.13 -7.31
N LYS A 229 -11.98 -23.10 -7.28
CA LYS A 229 -12.60 -23.62 -8.50
C LYS A 229 -13.88 -22.80 -8.76
N VAL A 230 -13.81 -21.94 -9.75
CA VAL A 230 -14.97 -21.12 -10.18
C VAL A 230 -15.91 -22.01 -10.99
N GLU A 231 -17.19 -22.07 -10.61
CA GLU A 231 -18.19 -22.90 -11.29
C GLU A 231 -18.59 -22.32 -12.65
N ASP A 232 -18.82 -21.01 -12.72
CA ASP A 232 -19.09 -20.28 -13.96
C ASP A 232 -17.98 -19.24 -14.19
N PRO A 233 -16.96 -19.55 -15.00
CA PRO A 233 -15.83 -18.67 -15.19
C PRO A 233 -16.08 -17.48 -16.13
N GLN A 234 -17.13 -17.52 -16.99
CA GLN A 234 -17.36 -16.48 -17.98
C GLN A 234 -17.66 -15.11 -17.34
N PRO A 235 -18.63 -14.99 -16.38
CA PRO A 235 -18.89 -13.71 -15.73
C PRO A 235 -17.67 -13.14 -14.98
N VAL A 236 -16.83 -14.02 -14.41
CA VAL A 236 -15.62 -13.61 -13.72
C VAL A 236 -14.57 -13.06 -14.69
N TYR A 237 -14.43 -13.74 -15.85
CA TYR A 237 -13.55 -13.28 -16.92
C TYR A 237 -13.99 -11.90 -17.43
N ASP A 238 -15.28 -11.74 -17.72
CA ASP A 238 -15.85 -10.48 -18.22
C ASP A 238 -15.66 -9.34 -17.23
N GLU A 239 -15.86 -9.59 -15.94
CA GLU A 239 -15.63 -8.60 -14.89
C GLU A 239 -14.16 -8.21 -14.76
N LEU A 240 -13.24 -9.18 -14.83
CA LEU A 240 -11.81 -8.89 -14.79
C LEU A 240 -11.33 -8.19 -16.07
N LEU A 241 -11.91 -8.50 -17.23
CA LEU A 241 -11.64 -7.79 -18.47
C LEU A 241 -12.13 -6.35 -18.39
N GLN A 242 -13.34 -6.11 -17.84
CA GLN A 242 -13.85 -4.77 -17.56
C GLN A 242 -12.96 -4.02 -16.57
N PHE A 243 -12.46 -4.69 -15.51
CA PHE A 243 -11.49 -4.09 -14.58
C PHE A 243 -10.26 -3.55 -15.32
N LEU A 244 -9.68 -4.33 -16.23
CA LEU A 244 -8.53 -3.89 -17.03
C LEU A 244 -8.88 -2.74 -17.97
N ALA A 245 -10.05 -2.78 -18.59
CA ALA A 245 -10.53 -1.71 -19.48
C ALA A 245 -10.74 -0.39 -18.71
N VAL A 246 -11.43 -0.41 -17.57
CA VAL A 246 -11.65 0.77 -16.72
C VAL A 246 -10.32 1.28 -16.15
N SER A 247 -9.45 0.39 -15.68
CA SER A 247 -8.13 0.75 -15.19
C SER A 247 -7.31 1.48 -16.27
N TRP A 248 -7.30 0.98 -17.48
CA TRP A 248 -6.62 1.60 -18.61
C TRP A 248 -7.29 2.90 -19.05
N GLN A 249 -8.56 2.85 -19.47
CA GLN A 249 -9.22 3.96 -20.15
C GLN A 249 -9.63 5.11 -19.22
N LYS A 250 -10.04 4.80 -17.98
CA LYS A 250 -10.57 5.79 -17.02
C LYS A 250 -9.54 6.16 -15.94
N ALA A 251 -8.97 5.16 -15.28
CA ALA A 251 -7.99 5.41 -14.22
C ALA A 251 -6.59 5.76 -14.75
N ASN A 252 -6.32 5.62 -16.05
CA ASN A 252 -4.99 5.82 -16.65
C ASN A 252 -3.90 5.00 -15.94
N LEU A 253 -4.22 3.77 -15.55
CA LEU A 253 -3.32 2.85 -14.85
C LEU A 253 -3.24 1.49 -15.55
N VAL A 254 -2.08 0.87 -15.43
CA VAL A 254 -1.83 -0.54 -15.76
C VAL A 254 -1.38 -1.21 -14.48
N HIS A 255 -1.94 -2.37 -14.16
CA HIS A 255 -1.63 -3.08 -12.91
C HIS A 255 -0.16 -3.52 -12.84
N GLY A 256 0.36 -4.06 -13.95
CA GLY A 256 1.77 -4.44 -14.09
C GLY A 256 2.14 -5.77 -13.42
N ASP A 257 1.22 -6.39 -12.69
CA ASP A 257 1.35 -7.74 -12.13
C ASP A 257 -0.02 -8.42 -11.94
N PHE A 258 -0.93 -8.18 -12.90
CA PHE A 258 -2.27 -8.75 -12.88
C PHE A 258 -2.21 -10.26 -13.07
N SER A 259 -2.75 -10.98 -12.09
CA SER A 259 -2.77 -12.45 -12.13
C SER A 259 -3.71 -13.02 -11.06
N PRO A 260 -4.17 -14.28 -11.18
CA PRO A 260 -4.98 -14.96 -10.15
C PRO A 260 -4.31 -15.04 -8.76
N PHE A 261 -3.03 -14.73 -8.65
CA PHE A 261 -2.32 -14.61 -7.37
C PHE A 261 -2.61 -13.29 -6.64
N ASN A 262 -2.98 -12.24 -7.40
CA ASN A 262 -3.25 -10.89 -6.92
C ASN A 262 -4.74 -10.54 -7.05
N ILE A 263 -5.60 -11.55 -7.02
CA ILE A 263 -7.05 -11.43 -6.99
C ILE A 263 -7.56 -12.30 -5.85
N LEU A 264 -8.32 -11.71 -4.92
CA LEU A 264 -9.03 -12.43 -3.87
C LEU A 264 -10.44 -12.74 -4.34
N TRP A 265 -10.98 -13.85 -3.88
CA TRP A 265 -12.33 -14.30 -4.13
C TRP A 265 -13.15 -14.07 -2.87
N ASN A 266 -14.03 -13.05 -2.88
CA ASN A 266 -14.78 -12.69 -1.68
C ASN A 266 -15.97 -13.65 -1.44
N ASP A 267 -16.66 -13.46 -0.34
CA ASP A 267 -17.83 -14.24 0.10
C ASP A 267 -19.09 -14.02 -0.74
N GLU A 268 -19.10 -12.99 -1.61
CA GLU A 268 -20.17 -12.75 -2.58
C GLU A 268 -19.87 -13.38 -3.96
N ASP A 269 -18.87 -14.27 -4.04
CA ASP A 269 -18.38 -14.88 -5.29
C ASP A 269 -17.92 -13.84 -6.33
N LYS A 270 -17.20 -12.82 -5.87
CA LYS A 270 -16.70 -11.73 -6.72
C LYS A 270 -15.19 -11.53 -6.58
N PRO A 271 -14.49 -11.23 -7.68
CA PRO A 271 -13.07 -10.95 -7.65
C PRO A 271 -12.79 -9.56 -7.06
N VAL A 272 -11.76 -9.46 -6.21
CA VAL A 272 -11.22 -8.20 -5.68
C VAL A 272 -9.74 -8.15 -5.99
N VAL A 273 -9.30 -7.15 -6.75
CA VAL A 273 -7.90 -7.01 -7.18
C VAL A 273 -7.06 -6.37 -6.08
N ILE A 274 -5.92 -6.97 -5.76
CA ILE A 274 -5.00 -6.52 -4.72
C ILE A 274 -3.59 -6.30 -5.27
N ASP A 275 -2.72 -5.70 -4.44
CA ASP A 275 -1.28 -5.53 -4.72
C ASP A 275 -0.97 -4.69 -5.97
N VAL A 276 -1.44 -3.44 -5.95
CA VAL A 276 -1.26 -2.46 -7.03
C VAL A 276 0.02 -1.62 -6.90
N GLY A 277 0.97 -2.05 -6.07
CA GLY A 277 2.26 -1.38 -5.88
C GLY A 277 3.05 -1.25 -7.17
N GLN A 278 3.00 -2.26 -8.05
CA GLN A 278 3.68 -2.27 -9.35
C GLN A 278 2.93 -1.47 -10.43
N ALA A 279 1.66 -1.08 -10.19
CA ALA A 279 0.87 -0.39 -11.21
C ALA A 279 1.50 0.95 -11.64
N VAL A 280 1.53 1.18 -12.94
CA VAL A 280 2.12 2.38 -13.57
C VAL A 280 1.06 3.16 -14.34
N ILE A 281 1.29 4.47 -14.53
CA ILE A 281 0.42 5.29 -15.37
C ILE A 281 0.66 5.01 -16.86
N GLN A 282 -0.33 5.31 -17.71
CA GLN A 282 -0.25 5.08 -19.17
C GLN A 282 0.96 5.75 -19.84
N SER A 283 1.40 6.90 -19.33
CA SER A 283 2.56 7.62 -19.87
C SER A 283 3.91 6.98 -19.49
N HIS A 284 3.91 5.91 -18.70
CA HIS A 284 5.13 5.17 -18.39
C HIS A 284 5.67 4.46 -19.64
N PRO A 285 7.01 4.49 -19.92
CA PRO A 285 7.59 3.93 -21.14
C PRO A 285 7.25 2.45 -21.40
N LYS A 286 7.00 1.68 -20.36
CA LYS A 286 6.66 0.25 -20.42
C LYS A 286 5.16 -0.04 -20.20
N ALA A 287 4.29 0.96 -20.20
CA ALA A 287 2.88 0.76 -19.88
C ALA A 287 2.20 -0.22 -20.84
N GLN A 288 2.47 -0.11 -22.14
CA GLN A 288 1.90 -1.01 -23.14
C GLN A 288 2.38 -2.46 -22.96
N ASP A 289 3.67 -2.67 -22.71
CA ASP A 289 4.21 -4.02 -22.47
C ASP A 289 3.57 -4.65 -21.22
N PHE A 290 3.37 -3.85 -20.17
CA PHE A 290 2.71 -4.31 -18.96
C PHE A 290 1.23 -4.61 -19.18
N LEU A 291 0.52 -3.79 -19.97
CA LEU A 291 -0.88 -4.05 -20.32
C LEU A 291 -1.02 -5.37 -21.09
N VAL A 292 -0.21 -5.59 -22.13
CA VAL A 292 -0.21 -6.85 -22.90
C VAL A 292 0.02 -8.04 -21.97
N ARG A 293 0.97 -7.93 -21.05
CA ARG A 293 1.26 -8.99 -20.07
C ARG A 293 0.07 -9.26 -19.14
N ASP A 294 -0.57 -8.19 -18.63
CA ASP A 294 -1.71 -8.31 -17.73
C ASP A 294 -2.91 -8.97 -18.43
N VAL A 295 -3.23 -8.55 -19.65
CA VAL A 295 -4.29 -9.16 -20.48
C VAL A 295 -3.95 -10.61 -20.84
N THR A 296 -2.68 -10.91 -21.20
CA THR A 296 -2.23 -12.28 -21.48
C THR A 296 -2.50 -13.21 -20.30
N ARG A 297 -2.21 -12.78 -19.07
CA ARG A 297 -2.46 -13.58 -17.86
C ARG A 297 -3.94 -13.81 -17.58
N LEU A 298 -4.81 -12.85 -17.92
CA LEU A 298 -6.26 -13.03 -17.84
C LEU A 298 -6.74 -14.04 -18.88
N VAL A 299 -6.28 -13.93 -20.13
CA VAL A 299 -6.61 -14.90 -21.21
C VAL A 299 -6.14 -16.31 -20.84
N GLU A 300 -4.91 -16.45 -20.34
CA GLU A 300 -4.39 -17.75 -19.85
C GLU A 300 -5.26 -18.35 -18.74
N TRP A 301 -5.78 -17.50 -17.83
CA TRP A 301 -6.72 -17.96 -16.80
C TRP A 301 -8.05 -18.40 -17.41
N GLY A 302 -8.62 -17.64 -18.35
CA GLY A 302 -9.84 -18.00 -19.06
C GLY A 302 -9.70 -19.35 -19.79
N GLN A 303 -8.65 -19.51 -20.58
CA GLN A 303 -8.36 -20.74 -21.31
C GLN A 303 -8.19 -21.97 -20.39
N LYS A 304 -7.53 -21.80 -19.24
CA LYS A 304 -7.40 -22.85 -18.20
C LYS A 304 -8.75 -23.25 -17.59
N ASN A 305 -9.73 -22.36 -17.63
CA ASN A 305 -11.10 -22.61 -17.20
C ASN A 305 -12.04 -22.94 -18.36
N ASN A 306 -11.50 -23.37 -19.51
CA ASN A 306 -12.21 -23.81 -20.72
C ASN A 306 -13.03 -22.73 -21.41
N LEU A 307 -12.68 -21.45 -21.26
CA LEU A 307 -13.26 -20.38 -22.05
C LEU A 307 -12.57 -20.30 -23.42
N ASP A 308 -13.37 -20.02 -24.45
CA ASP A 308 -12.88 -19.74 -25.81
C ASP A 308 -12.56 -18.24 -25.92
N VAL A 309 -11.36 -17.86 -25.51
CA VAL A 309 -10.90 -16.47 -25.46
C VAL A 309 -9.49 -16.37 -26.03
N ASP A 310 -9.20 -15.28 -26.75
CA ASP A 310 -7.89 -15.01 -27.32
C ASP A 310 -7.36 -13.61 -26.94
N LEU A 311 -6.04 -13.44 -27.08
CA LEU A 311 -5.36 -12.23 -26.69
C LEU A 311 -5.73 -11.03 -27.58
N ALA A 312 -5.95 -11.21 -28.86
CA ALA A 312 -6.21 -10.10 -29.78
C ALA A 312 -7.59 -9.49 -29.51
N GLU A 313 -8.61 -10.34 -29.31
CA GLU A 313 -9.96 -9.93 -28.93
C GLU A 313 -9.96 -9.25 -27.55
N ALA A 314 -9.36 -9.88 -26.55
CA ALA A 314 -9.27 -9.30 -25.20
C ALA A 314 -8.54 -7.95 -25.19
N MET A 315 -7.47 -7.81 -25.97
CA MET A 315 -6.77 -6.51 -26.11
C MET A 315 -7.63 -5.47 -26.82
N TYR A 316 -8.37 -5.88 -27.85
CA TYR A 316 -9.31 -4.99 -28.54
C TYR A 316 -10.38 -4.47 -27.56
N ASP A 317 -10.96 -5.36 -26.77
CA ASP A 317 -11.99 -5.02 -25.77
C ASP A 317 -11.46 -4.09 -24.71
N VAL A 318 -10.29 -4.37 -24.14
CA VAL A 318 -9.67 -3.49 -23.12
C VAL A 318 -9.44 -2.08 -23.65
N LEU A 319 -9.10 -1.94 -24.92
CA LEU A 319 -8.81 -0.64 -25.53
C LEU A 319 -10.06 0.13 -26.02
N ASN A 320 -11.15 -0.60 -26.39
CA ASN A 320 -12.29 -0.03 -27.10
C ASN A 320 -13.65 -0.26 -26.37
N MET A 321 -13.69 -0.91 -25.22
CA MET A 321 -14.91 -1.12 -24.45
C MET A 321 -15.65 0.20 -24.24
N ASP A 322 -16.95 0.23 -24.49
CA ASP A 322 -17.78 1.41 -24.15
C ASP A 322 -17.95 1.52 -22.63
N LEU A 323 -17.29 2.50 -22.07
CA LEU A 323 -17.32 2.83 -20.65
C LEU A 323 -18.02 4.18 -20.38
N SER A 324 -18.92 4.60 -21.27
CA SER A 324 -19.68 5.85 -21.11
C SER A 324 -20.53 5.88 -19.84
N HIS A 325 -20.96 4.70 -19.38
CA HIS A 325 -21.74 4.51 -18.16
C HIS A 325 -20.91 4.47 -16.86
N VAL A 326 -19.57 4.42 -16.99
CA VAL A 326 -18.66 4.37 -15.81
C VAL A 326 -18.30 5.78 -15.41
N GLU A 327 -18.74 6.19 -14.24
CA GLU A 327 -18.51 7.50 -13.63
C GLU A 327 -17.62 7.40 -12.38
N GLU A 328 -16.99 8.51 -11.99
CA GLU A 328 -16.28 8.57 -10.72
C GLU A 328 -17.25 8.46 -9.54
N VAL A 329 -16.88 7.63 -8.56
CA VAL A 329 -17.63 7.50 -7.30
C VAL A 329 -16.94 8.31 -6.19
N SER A 330 -17.74 8.84 -5.27
CA SER A 330 -17.20 9.47 -4.05
C SER A 330 -16.55 8.40 -3.17
N ILE A 331 -15.32 8.64 -2.77
CA ILE A 331 -14.62 7.79 -1.80
C ILE A 331 -14.68 8.55 -0.46
N ASP A 332 -15.70 8.27 0.34
CA ASP A 332 -15.81 8.79 1.70
C ASP A 332 -14.97 7.94 2.66
#